data_81424dea7e10588cb38f2f2b19757b93
#
_entry.id   81424dea7e10588cb38f2f2b19757b93
#
_cell.length_a   1.000
_cell.length_b   1.000
_cell.length_c   1.000
_cell.angle_alpha   90.00
_cell.angle_beta   90.00
_cell.angle_gamma   90.00
#
_symmetry.space_group_name_H-M   'P 1'
#
loop_
_entity.id
_entity.type
_entity.pdbx_description
1 polymer ?
#
loop_
_entity_poly.entity_id
_entity_poly.type
_entity_poly.pdbx_seq_one_letter_code
_entity_poly.pdbx_strand_id
1 'polypeptide(L)'
;MSLIRDERPEDAEAVDAVLVAAFATEAEARLVERLRASGKIICALVAEEKGRVLGHMVFSRIAIESGGSEVPVLALAPLAVMPAFQRLGIGSALVSAGLERCRMQRHARVLVVGDPVYYGRFGFVPASSFGLKCPFPAPKEAFMAIELEPAAFAQLSGVVRYGHEFDDLE
;
A
#
# COMPACT_ATOMS: atom_id res chain seq x y z
N MET A 1 -11.02 -14.24 -15.10
CA MET A 1 -11.26 -13.29 -14.00
C MET A 1 -10.47 -13.72 -12.77
N SER A 2 -9.81 -12.79 -12.12
CA SER A 2 -8.95 -13.11 -10.98
C SER A 2 -9.75 -13.19 -9.68
N LEU A 3 -9.39 -14.16 -8.85
CA LEU A 3 -9.87 -14.26 -7.49
C LEU A 3 -8.93 -13.43 -6.60
N ILE A 4 -9.49 -12.50 -5.83
CA ILE A 4 -8.74 -11.74 -4.83
C ILE A 4 -8.91 -12.45 -3.49
N ARG A 5 -7.80 -12.83 -2.88
CA ARG A 5 -7.81 -13.54 -1.60
C ARG A 5 -6.62 -13.15 -0.73
N ASP A 6 -6.68 -13.51 0.53
CA ASP A 6 -5.55 -13.30 1.43
C ASP A 6 -4.34 -14.10 0.96
N GLU A 7 -3.17 -13.49 1.10
CA GLU A 7 -1.90 -14.16 0.88
C GLU A 7 -1.73 -15.26 1.94
N ARG A 8 -1.20 -16.40 1.52
CA ARG A 8 -0.89 -17.53 2.39
C ARG A 8 0.62 -17.73 2.46
N PRO A 9 1.13 -18.39 3.51
CA PRO A 9 2.59 -18.64 3.59
C PRO A 9 3.16 -19.34 2.35
N GLU A 10 2.41 -20.27 1.75
CA GLU A 10 2.84 -20.97 0.55
C GLU A 10 2.91 -20.09 -0.71
N ASP A 11 2.35 -18.90 -0.68
CA ASP A 11 2.40 -17.95 -1.80
C ASP A 11 3.73 -17.20 -1.88
N ALA A 12 4.58 -17.27 -0.88
CA ALA A 12 5.75 -16.40 -0.75
C ALA A 12 6.65 -16.39 -1.99
N GLU A 13 6.93 -17.56 -2.57
CA GLU A 13 7.77 -17.65 -3.76
C GLU A 13 7.11 -17.02 -4.98
N ALA A 14 5.83 -17.29 -5.19
CA ALA A 14 5.07 -16.73 -6.29
C ALA A 14 4.93 -15.21 -6.17
N VAL A 15 4.70 -14.72 -4.96
CA VAL A 15 4.63 -13.27 -4.67
C VAL A 15 5.97 -12.60 -4.98
N ASP A 16 7.07 -13.20 -4.56
CA ASP A 16 8.40 -12.68 -4.84
C ASP A 16 8.63 -12.54 -6.34
N ALA A 17 8.24 -13.54 -7.12
CA ALA A 17 8.36 -13.53 -8.57
C ALA A 17 7.53 -12.40 -9.20
N VAL A 18 6.33 -12.15 -8.71
CA VAL A 18 5.48 -11.05 -9.19
C VAL A 18 6.14 -9.70 -8.90
N LEU A 19 6.67 -9.52 -7.70
CA LEU A 19 7.30 -8.26 -7.29
C LEU A 19 8.55 -7.96 -8.15
N VAL A 20 9.41 -8.94 -8.33
CA VAL A 20 10.61 -8.77 -9.14
C VAL A 20 10.25 -8.49 -10.61
N ALA A 21 9.26 -9.19 -11.15
CA ALA A 21 8.84 -8.97 -12.53
C ALA A 21 8.20 -7.58 -12.74
N ALA A 22 7.37 -7.14 -11.79
CA ALA A 22 6.64 -5.87 -11.92
C ALA A 22 7.55 -4.65 -11.78
N PHE A 23 8.54 -4.71 -10.88
CA PHE A 23 9.40 -3.56 -10.57
C PHE A 23 10.78 -3.63 -11.20
N ALA A 24 11.13 -4.76 -11.81
CA ALA A 24 12.43 -5.00 -12.45
C ALA A 24 13.63 -4.85 -11.49
N THR A 25 13.38 -4.78 -10.18
CA THR A 25 14.40 -4.77 -9.14
C THR A 25 13.92 -5.64 -7.99
N GLU A 26 14.80 -5.89 -7.03
CA GLU A 26 14.46 -6.68 -5.84
C GLU A 26 14.03 -5.81 -4.65
N ALA A 27 14.02 -4.49 -4.81
CA ALA A 27 13.74 -3.57 -3.70
C ALA A 27 12.36 -3.82 -3.07
N GLU A 28 11.34 -3.98 -3.90
CA GLU A 28 9.97 -4.23 -3.41
C GLU A 28 9.81 -5.61 -2.80
N ALA A 29 10.49 -6.62 -3.35
CA ALA A 29 10.49 -7.95 -2.75
C ALA A 29 11.16 -7.94 -1.38
N ARG A 30 12.27 -7.21 -1.22
CA ARG A 30 12.93 -7.03 0.08
C ARG A 30 12.06 -6.26 1.07
N LEU A 31 11.33 -5.26 0.59
CA LEU A 31 10.38 -4.54 1.44
C LEU A 31 9.35 -5.50 2.05
N VAL A 32 8.73 -6.32 1.22
CA VAL A 32 7.73 -7.28 1.70
C VAL A 32 8.33 -8.26 2.69
N GLU A 33 9.51 -8.78 2.41
CA GLU A 33 10.21 -9.69 3.31
C GLU A 33 10.48 -9.04 4.68
N ARG A 34 10.96 -7.80 4.67
CA ARG A 34 11.22 -7.04 5.91
C ARG A 34 9.93 -6.76 6.68
N LEU A 35 8.85 -6.41 5.97
CA LEU A 35 7.56 -6.17 6.61
C LEU A 35 7.00 -7.45 7.24
N ARG A 36 7.17 -8.59 6.60
CA ARG A 36 6.79 -9.87 7.20
C ARG A 36 7.59 -10.14 8.48
N ALA A 37 8.91 -9.94 8.41
CA ALA A 37 9.80 -10.18 9.55
C ALA A 37 9.49 -9.28 10.73
N SER A 38 9.11 -8.02 10.49
CA SER A 38 8.82 -7.05 11.55
C SER A 38 7.39 -7.12 12.08
N GLY A 39 6.52 -7.92 11.45
CA GLY A 39 5.13 -8.07 11.88
C GLY A 39 4.25 -6.85 11.62
N LYS A 40 4.62 -6.00 10.68
CA LYS A 40 3.88 -4.76 10.39
C LYS A 40 2.81 -4.90 9.32
N ILE A 41 2.72 -6.06 8.66
CA ILE A 41 1.70 -6.27 7.64
C ILE A 41 0.32 -6.38 8.30
N ILE A 42 -0.59 -5.52 7.85
CA ILE A 42 -1.98 -5.53 8.31
C ILE A 42 -2.86 -6.32 7.36
N CYS A 43 -2.61 -6.20 6.06
CA CYS A 43 -3.38 -6.89 5.04
C CYS A 43 -2.48 -7.16 3.85
N ALA A 44 -2.42 -8.41 3.40
CA ALA A 44 -1.72 -8.79 2.18
C ALA A 44 -2.66 -9.62 1.33
N LEU A 45 -2.87 -9.19 0.10
CA LEU A 45 -3.78 -9.83 -0.84
C LEU A 45 -3.04 -10.28 -2.08
N VAL A 46 -3.51 -11.37 -2.67
CA VAL A 46 -3.05 -11.82 -3.98
C VAL A 46 -4.23 -11.90 -4.95
N ALA A 47 -3.93 -11.71 -6.22
CA ALA A 47 -4.86 -11.97 -7.31
C ALA A 47 -4.44 -13.29 -7.96
N GLU A 48 -5.34 -14.26 -7.94
CA GLU A 48 -5.09 -15.60 -8.47
C GLU A 48 -6.00 -15.90 -9.64
N GLU A 49 -5.46 -16.48 -10.68
CA GLU A 49 -6.23 -16.92 -11.82
C GLU A 49 -5.68 -18.27 -12.28
N LYS A 50 -6.55 -19.29 -12.33
CA LYS A 50 -6.19 -20.65 -12.72
C LYS A 50 -5.00 -21.19 -11.93
N GLY A 51 -5.00 -20.95 -10.61
CA GLY A 51 -3.96 -21.41 -9.70
C GLY A 51 -2.65 -20.63 -9.75
N ARG A 52 -2.59 -19.54 -10.53
CA ARG A 52 -1.39 -18.73 -10.68
C ARG A 52 -1.58 -17.36 -10.04
N VAL A 53 -0.61 -16.92 -9.25
CA VAL A 53 -0.60 -15.58 -8.66
C VAL A 53 -0.15 -14.58 -9.72
N LEU A 54 -1.02 -13.61 -10.02
CA LEU A 54 -0.75 -12.59 -11.04
C LEU A 54 -0.56 -11.20 -10.44
N GLY A 55 -0.97 -10.99 -9.20
CA GLY A 55 -0.86 -9.69 -8.55
C GLY A 55 -0.75 -9.83 -7.05
N HIS A 56 -0.26 -8.76 -6.41
CA HIS A 56 0.00 -8.73 -4.97
C HIS A 56 -0.09 -7.31 -4.44
N MET A 57 -0.58 -7.17 -3.22
CA MET A 57 -0.68 -5.86 -2.57
C MET A 57 -0.55 -6.01 -1.06
N VAL A 58 0.11 -5.03 -0.44
CA VAL A 58 0.30 -4.98 1.01
C VAL A 58 -0.15 -3.65 1.57
N PHE A 59 -0.87 -3.71 2.71
CA PHE A 59 -1.04 -2.58 3.63
C PHE A 59 -0.22 -2.88 4.87
N SER A 60 0.61 -1.94 5.27
CA SER A 60 1.45 -2.11 6.47
C SER A 60 1.35 -0.90 7.39
N ARG A 61 1.69 -1.10 8.67
CA ARG A 61 1.60 -0.06 9.69
C ARG A 61 2.79 0.87 9.60
N ILE A 62 2.49 2.17 9.45
CA ILE A 62 3.45 3.27 9.61
C ILE A 62 2.84 4.29 10.58
N ALA A 63 3.45 5.42 10.77
CA ALA A 63 2.99 6.42 11.74
C ALA A 63 3.04 7.84 11.18
N ILE A 64 2.18 8.69 11.73
CA ILE A 64 2.26 10.14 11.54
C ILE A 64 2.74 10.71 12.88
N GLU A 65 3.80 11.49 12.84
CA GLU A 65 4.25 12.24 14.02
C GLU A 65 3.48 13.55 14.05
N SER A 66 2.59 13.68 15.02
CA SER A 66 1.68 14.83 15.14
C SER A 66 1.58 15.25 16.60
N GLY A 67 1.90 16.52 16.89
CA GLY A 67 1.76 17.07 18.23
C GLY A 67 2.54 16.34 19.31
N GLY A 68 3.71 15.79 18.97
CA GLY A 68 4.54 15.03 19.91
C GLY A 68 4.12 13.59 20.13
N SER A 69 3.11 13.12 19.42
CA SER A 69 2.61 11.74 19.49
C SER A 69 2.71 11.07 18.13
N GLU A 70 2.82 9.74 18.15
CA GLU A 70 2.74 8.96 16.93
C GLU A 70 1.32 8.43 16.75
N VAL A 71 0.75 8.68 15.57
CA VAL A 71 -0.60 8.22 15.23
C VAL A 71 -0.48 7.15 14.16
N PRO A 72 -1.10 5.97 14.34
CA PRO A 72 -1.01 4.90 13.35
C PRO A 72 -1.74 5.24 12.06
N VAL A 73 -1.14 4.85 10.95
CA VAL A 73 -1.71 4.99 9.62
C VAL A 73 -1.18 3.81 8.77
N LEU A 74 -1.89 3.43 7.74
CA LEU A 74 -1.45 2.35 6.87
C LEU A 74 -0.79 2.93 5.62
N ALA A 75 0.27 2.25 5.17
CA ALA A 75 0.87 2.50 3.87
C ALA A 75 0.40 1.42 2.91
N LEU A 76 -0.09 1.81 1.75
CA LEU A 76 -0.36 0.91 0.64
C LEU A 76 0.93 0.80 -0.17
N ALA A 77 1.69 -0.25 0.00
CA ALA A 77 2.93 -0.51 -0.73
C ALA A 77 3.47 -1.91 -0.39
N PRO A 78 3.91 -2.67 -1.36
CA PRO A 78 3.80 -2.40 -2.79
C PRO A 78 2.46 -2.88 -3.37
N LEU A 79 2.15 -2.41 -4.58
CA LEU A 79 1.10 -2.95 -5.43
C LEU A 79 1.77 -3.43 -6.72
N ALA A 80 1.63 -4.70 -7.03
CA ALA A 80 2.32 -5.30 -8.16
C ALA A 80 1.39 -6.19 -8.98
N VAL A 81 1.51 -6.12 -10.30
CA VAL A 81 0.82 -7.01 -11.24
C VAL A 81 1.84 -7.49 -12.26
N MET A 82 1.83 -8.78 -12.57
CA MET A 82 2.69 -9.35 -13.61
C MET A 82 2.58 -8.51 -14.88
N PRO A 83 3.71 -8.12 -15.51
CA PRO A 83 3.70 -7.21 -16.66
C PRO A 83 2.73 -7.62 -17.77
N ALA A 84 2.66 -8.91 -18.09
CA ALA A 84 1.78 -9.41 -19.15
C ALA A 84 0.30 -9.27 -18.82
N PHE A 85 -0.06 -9.01 -17.56
CA PHE A 85 -1.44 -8.95 -17.09
C PHE A 85 -1.83 -7.56 -16.58
N GLN A 86 -0.99 -6.56 -16.79
CA GLN A 86 -1.30 -5.18 -16.43
C GLN A 86 -2.36 -4.59 -17.34
N ARG A 87 -3.05 -3.55 -16.84
CA ARG A 87 -4.11 -2.83 -17.55
C ARG A 87 -5.35 -3.68 -17.84
N LEU A 88 -5.53 -4.75 -17.07
CA LEU A 88 -6.72 -5.61 -17.17
C LEU A 88 -7.61 -5.51 -15.94
N GLY A 89 -7.35 -4.52 -15.06
CA GLY A 89 -8.16 -4.29 -13.87
C GLY A 89 -7.74 -5.06 -12.62
N ILE A 90 -6.66 -5.84 -12.67
CA ILE A 90 -6.21 -6.63 -11.52
C ILE A 90 -5.76 -5.73 -10.38
N GLY A 91 -4.93 -4.72 -10.67
CA GLY A 91 -4.47 -3.77 -9.65
C GLY A 91 -5.64 -3.05 -8.99
N SER A 92 -6.59 -2.59 -9.79
CA SER A 92 -7.79 -1.90 -9.27
C SER A 92 -8.64 -2.82 -8.39
N ALA A 93 -8.77 -4.09 -8.76
CA ALA A 93 -9.49 -5.06 -7.94
C ALA A 93 -8.79 -5.30 -6.61
N LEU A 94 -7.45 -5.37 -6.61
CA LEU A 94 -6.67 -5.50 -5.38
C LEU A 94 -6.86 -4.29 -4.47
N VAL A 95 -6.74 -3.08 -5.01
CA VAL A 95 -6.89 -1.84 -4.23
C VAL A 95 -8.29 -1.76 -3.63
N SER A 96 -9.32 -1.99 -4.43
CA SER A 96 -10.71 -1.92 -3.95
C SER A 96 -10.98 -2.95 -2.86
N ALA A 97 -10.54 -4.19 -3.04
CA ALA A 97 -10.72 -5.24 -2.05
C ALA A 97 -9.95 -4.92 -0.76
N GLY A 98 -8.72 -4.40 -0.90
CA GLY A 98 -7.89 -4.05 0.25
C GLY A 98 -8.46 -2.89 1.06
N LEU A 99 -8.93 -1.84 0.39
CA LEU A 99 -9.55 -0.72 1.09
C LEU A 99 -10.81 -1.16 1.84
N GLU A 100 -11.62 -2.01 1.22
CA GLU A 100 -12.80 -2.56 1.88
C GLU A 100 -12.43 -3.40 3.10
N ARG A 101 -11.40 -4.23 2.98
CA ARG A 101 -10.89 -5.03 4.11
C ARG A 101 -10.45 -4.12 5.26
N CYS A 102 -9.74 -3.04 4.94
CA CYS A 102 -9.28 -2.08 5.95
C CYS A 102 -10.46 -1.38 6.63
N ARG A 103 -11.50 -1.02 5.87
CA ARG A 103 -12.72 -0.43 6.46
C ARG A 103 -13.38 -1.39 7.43
N MET A 104 -13.53 -2.64 7.04
CA MET A 104 -14.17 -3.66 7.87
C MET A 104 -13.39 -3.91 9.16
N GLN A 105 -12.07 -3.77 9.12
CA GLN A 105 -11.20 -3.91 10.28
C GLN A 105 -11.01 -2.62 11.05
N ARG A 106 -11.75 -1.57 10.71
CA ARG A 106 -11.76 -0.28 11.39
C ARG A 106 -10.45 0.51 11.32
N HIS A 107 -9.68 0.31 10.26
CA HIS A 107 -8.54 1.18 9.98
C HIS A 107 -9.07 2.48 9.37
N ALA A 108 -8.61 3.60 9.89
CA ALA A 108 -9.19 4.90 9.54
C ALA A 108 -8.47 5.63 8.41
N ARG A 109 -7.17 5.32 8.20
CA ARG A 109 -6.29 6.16 7.37
C ARG A 109 -5.37 5.30 6.51
N VAL A 110 -5.24 5.66 5.23
CA VAL A 110 -4.28 5.01 4.34
C VAL A 110 -3.53 6.06 3.53
N LEU A 111 -2.23 5.86 3.38
CA LEU A 111 -1.36 6.69 2.55
C LEU A 111 -0.82 5.85 1.40
N VAL A 112 -0.58 6.51 0.27
CA VAL A 112 0.03 5.88 -0.89
C VAL A 112 0.92 6.90 -1.62
N VAL A 113 1.99 6.42 -2.24
CA VAL A 113 2.77 7.23 -3.17
C VAL A 113 2.61 6.62 -4.55
N GLY A 114 2.07 7.38 -5.49
CA GLY A 114 1.84 6.86 -6.84
C GLY A 114 1.15 7.86 -7.76
N ASP A 115 0.61 7.35 -8.85
CA ASP A 115 -0.05 8.15 -9.86
C ASP A 115 -1.35 8.76 -9.31
N PRO A 116 -1.46 10.10 -9.26
CA PRO A 116 -2.65 10.74 -8.72
C PRO A 116 -3.93 10.44 -9.52
N VAL A 117 -3.82 10.26 -10.82
CA VAL A 117 -4.98 9.90 -11.64
C VAL A 117 -5.48 8.51 -11.29
N TYR A 118 -4.55 7.58 -11.13
CA TYR A 118 -4.89 6.20 -10.78
C TYR A 118 -5.52 6.11 -9.39
N TYR A 119 -4.83 6.62 -8.37
CA TYR A 119 -5.30 6.50 -6.99
C TYR A 119 -6.49 7.42 -6.67
N GLY A 120 -6.60 8.53 -7.39
CA GLY A 120 -7.76 9.43 -7.26
C GLY A 120 -9.08 8.71 -7.53
N ARG A 121 -9.08 7.69 -8.39
CA ARG A 121 -10.28 6.92 -8.69
C ARG A 121 -10.85 6.17 -7.47
N PHE A 122 -10.01 5.89 -6.49
CA PHE A 122 -10.42 5.18 -5.26
C PHE A 122 -10.78 6.12 -4.12
N GLY A 123 -10.64 7.43 -4.34
CA GLY A 123 -10.94 8.44 -3.33
C GLY A 123 -9.72 9.02 -2.64
N PHE A 124 -8.52 8.63 -3.04
CA PHE A 124 -7.29 9.27 -2.52
C PHE A 124 -7.20 10.72 -3.01
N VAL A 125 -6.74 11.60 -2.14
CA VAL A 125 -6.48 13.01 -2.44
C VAL A 125 -5.05 13.34 -2.01
N PRO A 126 -4.46 14.46 -2.46
CA PRO A 126 -3.12 14.82 -2.00
C PRO A 126 -3.05 14.90 -0.48
N ALA A 127 -2.06 14.24 0.10
CA ALA A 127 -1.88 14.22 1.55
C ALA A 127 -1.63 15.61 2.13
N SER A 128 -1.10 16.54 1.32
CA SER A 128 -0.93 17.93 1.71
C SER A 128 -2.25 18.61 2.07
N SER A 129 -3.39 18.11 1.56
CA SER A 129 -4.73 18.61 1.93
C SER A 129 -5.01 18.43 3.42
N PHE A 130 -4.31 17.49 4.06
CA PHE A 130 -4.45 17.20 5.49
C PHE A 130 -3.25 17.70 6.30
N GLY A 131 -2.36 18.50 5.69
CA GLY A 131 -1.18 19.01 6.37
C GLY A 131 -0.08 17.98 6.61
N LEU A 132 -0.09 16.89 5.85
CA LEU A 132 0.91 15.83 5.99
C LEU A 132 2.08 16.06 5.04
N LYS A 133 3.28 15.73 5.51
CA LYS A 133 4.51 15.89 4.75
C LYS A 133 5.15 14.54 4.48
N CYS A 134 5.58 14.36 3.22
CA CYS A 134 6.32 13.18 2.81
C CYS A 134 7.77 13.30 3.32
N PRO A 135 8.32 12.24 3.93
CA PRO A 135 9.68 12.29 4.47
C PRO A 135 10.78 12.08 3.44
N PHE A 136 10.43 11.80 2.19
CA PHE A 136 11.39 11.56 1.11
C PHE A 136 10.97 12.35 -0.15
N PRO A 137 11.91 12.57 -1.11
CA PRO A 137 11.59 13.29 -2.32
C PRO A 137 10.52 12.57 -3.14
N ALA A 138 9.40 13.24 -3.36
CA ALA A 138 8.33 12.76 -4.23
C ALA A 138 7.54 13.98 -4.70
N PRO A 139 6.96 13.95 -5.91
CA PRO A 139 6.05 15.01 -6.33
C PRO A 139 4.92 15.14 -5.30
N LYS A 140 4.60 16.37 -4.95
CA LYS A 140 3.58 16.66 -3.92
C LYS A 140 2.25 15.98 -4.22
N GLU A 141 1.83 15.99 -5.47
CA GLU A 141 0.58 15.39 -5.92
C GLU A 141 0.60 13.86 -5.90
N ALA A 142 1.78 13.24 -5.86
CA ALA A 142 1.92 11.78 -5.82
C ALA A 142 1.81 11.21 -4.41
N PHE A 143 1.99 12.03 -3.37
CA PHE A 143 1.83 11.63 -2.00
C PHE A 143 0.37 11.84 -1.59
N MET A 144 -0.37 10.74 -1.46
CA MET A 144 -1.83 10.78 -1.37
C MET A 144 -2.34 10.07 -0.11
N ALA A 145 -3.54 10.47 0.30
CA ALA A 145 -4.17 9.95 1.50
C ALA A 145 -5.66 9.74 1.28
N ILE A 146 -6.23 8.76 1.97
CA ILE A 146 -7.67 8.54 2.00
C ILE A 146 -8.13 8.34 3.44
N GLU A 147 -9.28 8.97 3.77
CA GLU A 147 -9.98 8.74 5.02
C GLU A 147 -10.96 7.60 4.83
N LEU A 148 -10.77 6.51 5.55
CA LEU A 148 -11.72 5.39 5.54
C LEU A 148 -12.83 5.59 6.56
N GLU A 149 -12.63 6.47 7.54
CA GLU A 149 -13.63 6.93 8.47
C GLU A 149 -13.73 8.46 8.34
N PRO A 150 -14.94 9.05 8.53
CA PRO A 150 -15.09 10.49 8.39
C PRO A 150 -14.17 11.27 9.33
N ALA A 151 -13.54 12.32 8.80
CA ALA A 151 -12.66 13.21 9.55
C ALA A 151 -11.46 12.52 10.21
N ALA A 152 -10.98 11.40 9.62
CA ALA A 152 -9.92 10.60 10.22
C ALA A 152 -8.59 11.35 10.34
N PHE A 153 -8.34 12.34 9.48
CA PHE A 153 -7.13 13.17 9.55
C PHE A 153 -7.37 14.52 10.25
N ALA A 154 -8.58 14.75 10.79
CA ALA A 154 -8.87 16.01 11.46
C ALA A 154 -7.92 16.20 12.66
N GLN A 155 -7.36 17.42 12.76
CA GLN A 155 -6.42 17.80 13.83
C GLN A 155 -5.09 17.05 13.81
N LEU A 156 -4.82 16.30 12.75
CA LEU A 156 -3.52 15.69 12.52
C LEU A 156 -2.75 16.53 11.50
N SER A 157 -1.47 16.72 11.76
CA SER A 157 -0.56 17.34 10.80
C SER A 157 0.85 16.94 11.19
N GLY A 158 1.76 16.90 10.24
CA GLY A 158 3.12 16.60 10.54
C GLY A 158 3.79 15.72 9.49
N VAL A 159 4.87 15.09 9.89
CA VAL A 159 5.69 14.26 9.01
C VAL A 159 5.28 12.81 9.15
N VAL A 160 5.12 12.14 8.01
CA VAL A 160 4.87 10.70 7.99
C VAL A 160 6.19 9.98 8.24
N ARG A 161 6.16 8.98 9.10
CA ARG A 161 7.32 8.17 9.48
C ARG A 161 7.16 6.76 8.94
N TYR A 162 7.93 6.44 7.90
CA TYR A 162 8.05 5.08 7.40
C TYR A 162 9.12 4.36 8.23
N GLY A 163 8.94 3.05 8.44
CA GLY A 163 9.96 2.26 9.12
C GLY A 163 11.16 1.97 8.21
N HIS A 164 12.22 1.42 8.82
CA HIS A 164 13.45 1.05 8.10
C HIS A 164 13.21 0.03 7.00
N GLU A 165 12.09 -0.69 7.05
CA GLU A 165 11.71 -1.65 6.00
C GLU A 165 11.66 -1.00 4.61
N PHE A 166 11.38 0.32 4.57
CA PHE A 166 11.23 1.09 3.33
C PHE A 166 12.52 1.72 2.83
N ASP A 167 13.66 1.50 3.50
CA ASP A 167 14.89 2.24 3.21
C ASP A 167 15.46 2.02 1.81
N ASP A 168 15.17 0.89 1.17
CA ASP A 168 15.67 0.60 -0.18
C ASP A 168 14.75 1.15 -1.29
N LEU A 169 13.63 1.75 -0.95
CA LEU A 169 12.74 2.37 -1.93
C LEU A 169 13.13 3.82 -2.15
N GLU A 170 13.08 4.27 -3.42
CA GLU A 170 13.37 5.66 -3.80
C GLU A 170 12.16 6.30 -4.47
#